data_a3f96d7900bf6fd8ab69e89eb879c57b
#
_entry.id   a3f96d7900bf6fd8ab69e89eb879c57b
#
_cell.length_a   1.000
_cell.length_b   1.000
_cell.length_c   1.000
_cell.angle_alpha   90.00
_cell.angle_beta   90.00
_cell.angle_gamma   90.00
#
_symmetry.space_group_name_H-M   'P 1'
#
loop_
_entity.id
_entity.type
_entity.pdbx_description
1 polymer ?
#
loop_
_entity_poly.entity_id
_entity_poly.type
_entity_poly.pdbx_seq_one_letter_code
_entity_poly.pdbx_strand_id
1 'polypeptide(L)'
;MKKLLLPLAAAFLLAACATPQTNYFTLPDSTFQMPEHTRGKTETALRVVPAEPLNRGGLAYRSDAFRLDYARNHLWAQPLDQAAAARFANEFNRMDTGRYFVPAHQSKAAQSATIYLEAFQGSYLGSTLVEGYIRSDSGSRRFRAETLQQGDGYEAMLESLSQGVSAAAAQIYGR
;
A
#
# COMPACT_ATOMS: atom_id res chain seq x y z
N MET A 1 24.95 -47.57 37.63
CA MET A 1 23.83 -47.07 36.82
C MET A 1 23.78 -45.52 36.85
N LYS A 2 24.87 -44.77 36.45
CA LYS A 2 24.94 -43.30 36.52
C LYS A 2 25.48 -42.60 35.26
N LYS A 3 25.50 -43.24 34.08
CA LYS A 3 26.11 -42.70 32.86
C LYS A 3 25.18 -42.47 31.68
N LEU A 4 23.87 -42.56 31.84
CA LEU A 4 22.93 -42.45 30.70
C LEU A 4 22.05 -41.18 30.68
N LEU A 5 22.26 -40.23 31.63
CA LEU A 5 21.40 -39.03 31.72
C LEU A 5 22.04 -37.77 31.08
N LEU A 6 23.31 -37.81 30.67
CA LEU A 6 23.98 -36.62 30.11
C LEU A 6 23.66 -36.29 28.63
N PRO A 7 23.40 -37.23 27.74
CA PRO A 7 23.09 -36.88 26.33
C PRO A 7 21.70 -36.32 26.09
N LEU A 8 20.72 -36.56 27.02
CA LEU A 8 19.34 -36.05 26.85
C LEU A 8 19.18 -34.57 27.11
N ALA A 9 20.01 -34.00 27.98
CA ALA A 9 20.00 -32.56 28.28
C ALA A 9 20.59 -31.68 27.16
N ALA A 10 21.51 -32.20 26.35
CA ALA A 10 22.12 -31.47 25.24
C ALA A 10 21.20 -31.32 24.03
N ALA A 11 20.22 -32.22 23.84
CA ALA A 11 19.28 -32.16 22.72
C ALA A 11 18.22 -31.05 22.85
N PHE A 12 17.94 -30.58 24.07
CA PHE A 12 16.96 -29.53 24.30
C PHE A 12 17.47 -28.11 24.07
N LEU A 13 18.78 -27.91 23.95
CA LEU A 13 19.38 -26.58 23.73
C LEU A 13 19.46 -26.14 22.26
N LEU A 14 19.16 -27.02 21.31
CA LEU A 14 19.21 -26.73 19.89
C LEU A 14 17.85 -26.27 19.28
N ALA A 15 16.78 -26.25 20.08
CA ALA A 15 15.43 -25.93 19.58
C ALA A 15 15.05 -24.43 19.66
N ALA A 16 15.95 -23.53 20.02
CA ALA A 16 15.56 -22.19 20.44
C ALA A 16 16.18 -21.04 19.66
N CYS A 17 16.19 -21.05 18.33
CA CYS A 17 16.37 -19.81 17.55
C CYS A 17 15.82 -19.96 16.12
N ALA A 18 14.51 -20.21 15.98
CA ALA A 18 13.85 -19.91 14.72
C ALA A 18 13.64 -18.39 14.66
N THR A 19 14.54 -17.68 13.99
CA THR A 19 14.31 -16.26 13.66
C THR A 19 13.04 -16.17 12.81
N PRO A 20 12.02 -15.37 13.20
CA PRO A 20 10.82 -15.23 12.40
C PRO A 20 11.15 -14.82 10.98
N GLN A 21 10.63 -15.53 10.01
CA GLN A 21 10.88 -15.25 8.59
C GLN A 21 10.26 -13.90 8.24
N THR A 22 11.03 -13.04 7.55
CA THR A 22 10.52 -11.79 6.99
C THR A 22 9.88 -12.07 5.64
N ASN A 23 8.64 -11.63 5.46
CA ASN A 23 7.88 -11.72 4.24
C ASN A 23 7.76 -10.33 3.60
N TYR A 24 7.89 -10.27 2.27
CA TYR A 24 7.75 -9.05 1.51
C TYR A 24 6.49 -9.11 0.66
N PHE A 25 5.71 -8.05 0.71
CA PHE A 25 4.41 -7.94 0.07
C PHE A 25 4.39 -6.84 -0.98
N THR A 26 3.71 -7.09 -2.07
CA THR A 26 3.41 -6.09 -3.10
C THR A 26 1.93 -5.69 -3.01
N LEU A 27 1.64 -4.43 -3.24
CA LEU A 27 0.26 -3.98 -3.42
C LEU A 27 -0.25 -4.54 -4.77
N PRO A 28 -1.42 -5.20 -4.84
CA PRO A 28 -1.96 -5.67 -6.11
C PRO A 28 -2.07 -4.52 -7.14
N ASP A 29 -1.72 -4.82 -8.39
CA ASP A 29 -1.72 -3.88 -9.52
C ASP A 29 -0.83 -2.63 -9.33
N SER A 30 0.25 -2.76 -8.54
CA SER A 30 1.23 -1.68 -8.30
C SER A 30 2.43 -1.69 -9.27
N THR A 31 2.40 -2.50 -10.30
CA THR A 31 3.30 -2.36 -11.46
C THR A 31 2.67 -1.40 -12.45
N PHE A 32 3.35 -0.29 -12.74
CA PHE A 32 2.82 0.71 -13.66
C PHE A 32 2.67 0.15 -15.07
N GLN A 33 1.51 0.39 -15.68
CA GLN A 33 1.16 0.01 -17.04
C GLN A 33 0.91 1.27 -17.87
N MET A 34 1.76 1.50 -18.87
CA MET A 34 1.57 2.61 -19.79
C MET A 34 0.27 2.41 -20.58
N PRO A 35 -0.63 3.40 -20.63
CA PRO A 35 -1.85 3.28 -21.42
C PRO A 35 -1.57 3.10 -22.92
N GLU A 36 -2.32 2.22 -23.57
CA GLU A 36 -2.17 1.95 -25.01
C GLU A 36 -2.48 3.18 -25.87
N HIS A 37 -3.43 4.03 -25.43
CA HIS A 37 -3.90 5.18 -26.18
C HIS A 37 -3.69 6.48 -25.41
N THR A 38 -2.61 7.20 -25.74
CA THR A 38 -2.25 8.50 -25.12
C THR A 38 -2.40 9.68 -26.07
N ARG A 39 -2.69 9.44 -27.38
CA ARG A 39 -2.82 10.50 -28.38
C ARG A 39 -3.95 11.48 -28.00
N GLY A 40 -3.66 12.77 -27.96
CA GLY A 40 -4.60 13.82 -27.59
C GLY A 40 -4.84 13.97 -26.09
N LYS A 41 -4.19 13.16 -25.26
CA LYS A 41 -4.22 13.26 -23.79
C LYS A 41 -2.96 13.95 -23.27
N THR A 42 -3.08 14.68 -22.18
CA THR A 42 -1.95 15.34 -21.52
C THR A 42 -1.34 14.43 -20.47
N GLU A 43 -0.01 14.23 -20.54
CA GLU A 43 0.72 13.53 -19.50
C GLU A 43 0.72 14.34 -18.18
N THR A 44 0.49 13.67 -17.07
CA THR A 44 0.53 14.25 -15.73
C THR A 44 1.40 13.37 -14.83
N ALA A 45 2.47 13.94 -14.28
CA ALA A 45 3.32 13.25 -13.31
C ALA A 45 2.56 13.07 -12.01
N LEU A 46 2.38 11.83 -11.55
CA LEU A 46 1.69 11.50 -10.31
C LEU A 46 2.70 11.16 -9.23
N ARG A 47 2.69 11.95 -8.16
CA ARG A 47 3.44 11.69 -6.93
C ARG A 47 2.50 11.24 -5.83
N VAL A 48 2.96 10.32 -5.00
CA VAL A 48 2.31 9.99 -3.71
C VAL A 48 3.27 10.36 -2.59
N VAL A 49 2.75 11.01 -1.56
CA VAL A 49 3.48 11.37 -0.34
C VAL A 49 2.73 10.75 0.84
N PRO A 50 3.18 9.60 1.34
CA PRO A 50 2.61 9.01 2.53
C PRO A 50 2.93 9.86 3.76
N ALA A 51 2.00 9.93 4.71
CA ALA A 51 2.27 10.50 6.03
C ALA A 51 3.42 9.73 6.73
N GLU A 52 4.22 10.42 7.54
CA GLU A 52 5.39 9.85 8.23
C GLU A 52 5.14 8.47 8.85
N PRO A 53 4.03 8.22 9.59
CA PRO A 53 3.78 6.90 10.13
C PRO A 53 3.75 5.78 9.10
N LEU A 54 3.37 6.05 7.85
CA LEU A 54 3.25 5.04 6.78
C LEU A 54 4.59 4.68 6.13
N ASN A 55 5.64 5.48 6.33
CA ASN A 55 6.99 5.28 5.74
C ASN A 55 7.88 4.31 6.52
N ARG A 56 7.35 3.59 7.50
CA ARG A 56 8.14 2.70 8.38
C ARG A 56 8.48 1.33 7.77
N GLY A 57 8.06 1.07 6.54
CA GLY A 57 8.39 -0.16 5.80
C GLY A 57 7.50 -1.37 6.12
N GLY A 58 6.96 -1.47 7.33
CA GLY A 58 6.00 -2.52 7.71
C GLY A 58 4.57 -2.22 7.27
N LEU A 59 3.79 -3.28 7.04
CA LEU A 59 2.36 -3.14 6.78
C LEU A 59 1.68 -2.53 8.02
N ALA A 60 0.97 -1.41 7.82
CA ALA A 60 0.30 -0.69 8.90
C ALA A 60 -1.10 -1.26 9.16
N TYR A 61 -1.48 -1.38 10.43
CA TYR A 61 -2.82 -1.80 10.82
C TYR A 61 -3.20 -1.22 12.18
N ARG A 62 -4.49 -0.92 12.36
CA ARG A 62 -5.02 -0.55 13.66
C ARG A 62 -5.30 -1.80 14.49
N SER A 63 -4.72 -1.87 15.68
CA SER A 63 -5.00 -2.93 16.64
C SER A 63 -6.14 -2.60 17.60
N ASP A 64 -6.48 -1.32 17.75
CA ASP A 64 -7.67 -0.81 18.45
C ASP A 64 -8.05 0.59 17.94
N ALA A 65 -8.97 1.27 18.64
CA ALA A 65 -9.47 2.60 18.26
C ALA A 65 -8.37 3.69 18.26
N PHE A 66 -7.29 3.52 19.00
CA PHE A 66 -6.28 4.55 19.26
C PHE A 66 -4.88 4.16 18.79
N ARG A 67 -4.59 2.87 18.57
CA ARG A 67 -3.25 2.37 18.25
C ARG A 67 -3.14 1.99 16.79
N LEU A 68 -2.06 2.48 16.17
CA LEU A 68 -1.57 2.07 14.86
C LEU A 68 -0.28 1.29 15.06
N ASP A 69 -0.29 0.03 14.65
CA ASP A 69 0.84 -0.87 14.72
C ASP A 69 1.42 -1.15 13.34
N TYR A 70 2.66 -1.66 13.31
CA TYR A 70 3.38 -2.03 12.09
C TYR A 70 3.84 -3.46 12.20
N ALA A 71 3.59 -4.23 11.16
CA ALA A 71 4.05 -5.60 11.08
C ALA A 71 5.59 -5.64 11.04
N ARG A 72 6.20 -6.36 11.99
CA ARG A 72 7.67 -6.44 12.11
C ARG A 72 8.31 -7.25 10.98
N ASN A 73 7.64 -8.34 10.58
CA ASN A 73 8.15 -9.31 9.62
C ASN A 73 7.29 -9.39 8.35
N HIS A 74 6.42 -8.41 8.11
CA HIS A 74 5.59 -8.30 6.90
C HIS A 74 5.79 -6.89 6.36
N LEU A 75 6.69 -6.78 5.38
CA LEU A 75 7.19 -5.52 4.89
C LEU A 75 6.72 -5.26 3.46
N TRP A 76 6.68 -4.00 3.06
CA TRP A 76 6.53 -3.65 1.65
C TRP A 76 7.75 -4.09 0.86
N ALA A 77 7.53 -4.77 -0.28
CA ALA A 77 8.58 -5.20 -1.21
C ALA A 77 9.21 -4.03 -1.97
N GLN A 78 8.50 -2.92 -2.05
CA GLN A 78 8.95 -1.65 -2.63
C GLN A 78 8.45 -0.49 -1.77
N PRO A 79 9.05 0.71 -1.85
CA PRO A 79 8.56 1.89 -1.12
C PRO A 79 7.08 2.15 -1.39
N LEU A 80 6.30 2.41 -0.34
CA LEU A 80 4.85 2.58 -0.43
C LEU A 80 4.45 3.72 -1.36
N ASP A 81 5.21 4.81 -1.38
CA ASP A 81 5.00 5.94 -2.27
C ASP A 81 5.03 5.54 -3.75
N GLN A 82 5.97 4.66 -4.13
CA GLN A 82 6.10 4.17 -5.50
C GLN A 82 4.99 3.16 -5.84
N ALA A 83 4.71 2.22 -4.93
CA ALA A 83 3.62 1.25 -5.09
C ALA A 83 2.28 1.94 -5.27
N ALA A 84 1.96 2.89 -4.37
CA ALA A 84 0.72 3.64 -4.41
C ALA A 84 0.64 4.55 -5.65
N ALA A 85 1.74 5.21 -6.04
CA ALA A 85 1.76 6.04 -7.26
C ALA A 85 1.45 5.22 -8.51
N ALA A 86 2.05 4.04 -8.66
CA ALA A 86 1.77 3.15 -9.78
C ALA A 86 0.31 2.65 -9.75
N ARG A 87 -0.18 2.23 -8.58
CA ARG A 87 -1.55 1.73 -8.42
C ARG A 87 -2.60 2.80 -8.73
N PHE A 88 -2.44 4.03 -8.19
CA PHE A 88 -3.33 5.14 -8.51
C PHE A 88 -3.24 5.55 -9.99
N ALA A 89 -2.03 5.60 -10.58
CA ALA A 89 -1.85 5.92 -11.99
C ALA A 89 -2.58 4.92 -12.89
N ASN A 90 -2.44 3.61 -12.63
CA ASN A 90 -3.15 2.56 -13.35
C ASN A 90 -4.67 2.76 -13.26
N GLU A 91 -5.18 3.09 -12.06
CA GLU A 91 -6.61 3.31 -11.87
C GLU A 91 -7.12 4.56 -12.60
N PHE A 92 -6.43 5.69 -12.49
CA PHE A 92 -6.78 6.92 -13.22
C PHE A 92 -6.72 6.74 -14.73
N ASN A 93 -5.79 5.94 -15.22
CA ASN A 93 -5.64 5.66 -16.66
C ASN A 93 -6.77 4.78 -17.22
N ARG A 94 -7.48 4.03 -16.36
CA ARG A 94 -8.72 3.32 -16.73
C ARG A 94 -9.92 4.25 -16.85
N MET A 95 -9.82 5.45 -16.28
CA MET A 95 -10.87 6.48 -16.35
C MET A 95 -10.56 7.44 -17.50
N ASP A 96 -11.58 7.80 -18.30
CA ASP A 96 -11.38 8.79 -19.38
C ASP A 96 -11.39 10.22 -18.80
N THR A 97 -10.24 10.70 -18.36
CA THR A 97 -10.07 12.02 -17.73
C THR A 97 -9.53 13.09 -18.69
N GLY A 98 -9.30 12.77 -19.98
CA GLY A 98 -8.59 13.64 -20.92
C GLY A 98 -7.08 13.77 -20.64
N ARG A 99 -6.58 13.07 -19.61
CA ARG A 99 -5.17 13.02 -19.18
C ARG A 99 -4.75 11.56 -19.06
N TYR A 100 -3.43 11.32 -19.04
CA TYR A 100 -2.88 10.06 -18.55
C TYR A 100 -1.82 10.32 -17.50
N PHE A 101 -1.75 9.44 -16.53
CA PHE A 101 -0.92 9.59 -15.35
C PHE A 101 0.26 8.64 -15.41
N VAL A 102 1.44 9.17 -15.09
CA VAL A 102 2.69 8.40 -15.02
C VAL A 102 3.31 8.65 -13.65
N PRO A 103 3.78 7.61 -12.92
CA PRO A 103 4.48 7.81 -11.65
C PRO A 103 5.61 8.84 -11.80
N ALA A 104 5.70 9.80 -10.88
CA ALA A 104 6.59 10.97 -11.03
C ALA A 104 8.06 10.61 -11.26
N HIS A 105 8.55 9.48 -10.72
CA HIS A 105 9.92 9.01 -10.93
C HIS A 105 10.17 8.46 -12.36
N GLN A 106 9.12 8.24 -13.15
CA GLN A 106 9.18 7.77 -14.54
C GLN A 106 8.73 8.85 -15.53
N SER A 107 8.23 9.99 -15.06
CA SER A 107 7.68 11.07 -15.88
C SER A 107 8.64 12.26 -15.99
N LYS A 108 8.60 12.94 -17.15
CA LYS A 108 9.25 14.24 -17.37
C LYS A 108 8.23 15.35 -17.63
N ALA A 109 6.93 15.08 -17.41
CA ALA A 109 5.87 16.05 -17.64
C ALA A 109 6.00 17.27 -16.74
N ALA A 110 5.69 18.45 -17.28
CA ALA A 110 5.61 19.69 -16.51
C ALA A 110 4.36 19.73 -15.61
N GLN A 111 3.27 19.12 -16.06
CA GLN A 111 2.05 19.01 -15.25
C GLN A 111 2.20 17.90 -14.21
N SER A 112 1.74 18.18 -12.99
CA SER A 112 1.85 17.24 -11.89
C SER A 112 0.60 17.22 -11.00
N ALA A 113 0.37 16.07 -10.39
CA ALA A 113 -0.60 15.90 -9.32
C ALA A 113 0.08 15.18 -8.16
N THR A 114 -0.26 15.58 -6.93
CA THR A 114 0.30 14.95 -5.72
C THR A 114 -0.82 14.44 -4.84
N ILE A 115 -0.78 13.17 -4.52
CA ILE A 115 -1.62 12.55 -3.49
C ILE A 115 -0.86 12.58 -2.17
N TYR A 116 -1.46 13.19 -1.17
CA TYR A 116 -1.02 13.12 0.22
C TYR A 116 -1.84 12.03 0.89
N LEU A 117 -1.18 10.92 1.19
CA LEU A 117 -1.81 9.71 1.74
C LEU A 117 -1.72 9.75 3.27
N GLU A 118 -2.85 10.03 3.92
CA GLU A 118 -2.94 10.21 5.37
C GLU A 118 -3.17 8.88 6.10
N ALA A 119 -3.93 7.95 5.49
CA ALA A 119 -4.10 6.58 5.97
C ALA A 119 -4.02 5.57 4.83
N PHE A 120 -3.34 4.46 5.08
CA PHE A 120 -3.23 3.30 4.20
C PHE A 120 -2.97 2.07 5.08
N GLN A 121 -4.05 1.49 5.60
CA GLN A 121 -3.92 0.56 6.73
C GLN A 121 -5.09 -0.40 6.85
N GLY A 122 -4.83 -1.56 7.45
CA GLY A 122 -5.88 -2.45 7.95
C GLY A 122 -6.50 -1.96 9.27
N SER A 123 -7.54 -2.66 9.71
CA SER A 123 -8.24 -2.39 10.96
C SER A 123 -8.62 -3.69 11.66
N TYR A 124 -8.58 -3.69 13.00
CA TYR A 124 -9.09 -4.76 13.86
C TYR A 124 -10.59 -5.04 13.66
N LEU A 125 -11.29 -4.15 12.96
CA LEU A 125 -12.72 -4.31 12.60
C LEU A 125 -12.93 -5.11 11.30
N GLY A 126 -11.86 -5.64 10.68
CA GLY A 126 -11.95 -6.38 9.43
C GLY A 126 -12.21 -5.48 8.21
N SER A 127 -11.80 -4.23 8.27
CA SER A 127 -11.83 -3.29 7.15
C SER A 127 -10.45 -2.70 6.89
N THR A 128 -10.29 -2.05 5.74
CA THR A 128 -9.11 -1.26 5.40
C THR A 128 -9.50 0.17 5.11
N LEU A 129 -8.57 1.09 5.33
CA LEU A 129 -8.78 2.52 5.12
C LEU A 129 -7.72 3.08 4.18
N VAL A 130 -8.19 3.75 3.11
CA VAL A 130 -7.39 4.56 2.19
C VAL A 130 -7.94 5.99 2.25
N GLU A 131 -7.18 6.91 2.86
CA GLU A 131 -7.64 8.28 3.11
C GLU A 131 -6.53 9.29 2.81
N GLY A 132 -6.94 10.46 2.32
CA GLY A 132 -6.02 11.54 2.01
C GLY A 132 -6.65 12.61 1.13
N TYR A 133 -5.80 13.29 0.38
CA TYR A 133 -6.25 14.27 -0.62
C TYR A 133 -5.28 14.32 -1.80
N ILE A 134 -5.82 14.65 -2.97
CA ILE A 134 -5.02 15.00 -4.15
C ILE A 134 -4.95 16.51 -4.28
N ARG A 135 -3.79 17.00 -4.73
CA ARG A 135 -3.57 18.39 -5.16
C ARG A 135 -3.05 18.40 -6.58
N SER A 136 -3.65 19.23 -7.43
CA SER A 136 -3.24 19.46 -8.82
C SER A 136 -3.47 20.91 -9.20
N ASP A 137 -3.19 21.27 -10.44
CA ASP A 137 -3.50 22.57 -11.05
C ASP A 137 -5.01 22.91 -11.00
N SER A 138 -5.90 21.92 -10.99
CA SER A 138 -7.35 22.10 -10.86
C SER A 138 -7.86 22.24 -9.42
N GLY A 139 -6.96 22.28 -8.42
CA GLY A 139 -7.29 22.41 -7.01
C GLY A 139 -7.02 21.16 -6.18
N SER A 140 -7.69 21.05 -5.04
CA SER A 140 -7.53 19.94 -4.10
C SER A 140 -8.85 19.23 -3.86
N ARG A 141 -8.80 17.89 -3.73
CA ARG A 141 -9.97 17.05 -3.42
C ARG A 141 -9.59 15.99 -2.40
N ARG A 142 -10.37 15.88 -1.33
CA ARG A 142 -10.23 14.81 -0.34
C ARG A 142 -10.90 13.53 -0.83
N PHE A 143 -10.41 12.41 -0.33
CA PHE A 143 -11.01 11.11 -0.47
C PHE A 143 -10.89 10.32 0.83
N ARG A 144 -11.86 9.44 1.06
CA ARG A 144 -11.85 8.45 2.14
C ARG A 144 -12.59 7.20 1.66
N ALA A 145 -11.87 6.13 1.51
CA ALA A 145 -12.42 4.83 1.11
C ALA A 145 -12.18 3.82 2.23
N GLU A 146 -13.24 3.28 2.78
CA GLU A 146 -13.21 2.17 3.72
C GLU A 146 -13.76 0.93 3.00
N THR A 147 -13.00 -0.17 3.03
CA THR A 147 -13.32 -1.39 2.28
C THR A 147 -13.29 -2.58 3.23
N LEU A 148 -14.30 -3.44 3.16
CA LEU A 148 -14.33 -4.65 3.96
C LEU A 148 -13.31 -5.67 3.44
N GLN A 149 -12.54 -6.22 4.36
CA GLN A 149 -11.58 -7.28 4.07
C GLN A 149 -12.34 -8.61 3.89
N GLN A 150 -12.07 -9.29 2.78
CA GLN A 150 -12.65 -10.60 2.49
C GLN A 150 -11.67 -11.70 2.90
N GLY A 151 -11.81 -12.21 4.12
CA GLY A 151 -10.90 -13.19 4.73
C GLY A 151 -9.91 -12.57 5.70
N ASP A 152 -9.03 -13.40 6.23
CA ASP A 152 -8.04 -13.04 7.24
C ASP A 152 -6.63 -12.90 6.65
N GLY A 153 -5.77 -12.20 7.38
CA GLY A 153 -4.36 -12.08 7.05
C GLY A 153 -4.00 -10.88 6.18
N TYR A 154 -2.70 -10.79 5.87
CA TYR A 154 -2.16 -9.64 5.16
C TYR A 154 -2.52 -9.65 3.67
N GLU A 155 -2.66 -10.81 3.04
CA GLU A 155 -3.07 -10.94 1.64
C GLU A 155 -4.47 -10.36 1.42
N ALA A 156 -5.43 -10.76 2.27
CA ALA A 156 -6.79 -10.24 2.21
C ALA A 156 -6.85 -8.75 2.53
N MET A 157 -5.99 -8.26 3.44
CA MET A 157 -5.83 -6.84 3.73
C MET A 157 -5.32 -6.07 2.51
N LEU A 158 -4.34 -6.60 1.77
CA LEU A 158 -3.77 -5.95 0.58
C LEU A 158 -4.76 -5.88 -0.58
N GLU A 159 -5.53 -6.95 -0.79
CA GLU A 159 -6.62 -6.94 -1.77
C GLU A 159 -7.68 -5.88 -1.42
N SER A 160 -8.06 -5.79 -0.16
CA SER A 160 -8.99 -4.76 0.33
C SER A 160 -8.42 -3.34 0.17
N LEU A 161 -7.12 -3.12 0.47
CA LEU A 161 -6.45 -1.84 0.23
C LEU A 161 -6.42 -1.48 -1.26
N SER A 162 -6.18 -2.44 -2.14
CA SER A 162 -6.22 -2.24 -3.59
C SER A 162 -7.62 -1.82 -4.06
N GLN A 163 -8.68 -2.44 -3.53
CA GLN A 163 -10.06 -2.02 -3.78
C GLN A 163 -10.33 -0.61 -3.22
N GLY A 164 -9.77 -0.30 -2.04
CA GLY A 164 -9.82 1.03 -1.45
C GLY A 164 -9.20 2.11 -2.34
N VAL A 165 -8.08 1.80 -3.03
CA VAL A 165 -7.49 2.71 -4.03
C VAL A 165 -8.44 2.94 -5.20
N SER A 166 -9.11 1.90 -5.73
CA SER A 166 -10.09 2.07 -6.81
C SER A 166 -11.26 2.96 -6.37
N ALA A 167 -11.77 2.75 -5.15
CA ALA A 167 -12.85 3.57 -4.60
C ALA A 167 -12.40 5.03 -4.36
N ALA A 168 -11.17 5.24 -3.86
CA ALA A 168 -10.59 6.57 -3.69
C ALA A 168 -10.42 7.29 -5.05
N ALA A 169 -9.94 6.59 -6.06
CA ALA A 169 -9.78 7.12 -7.41
C ALA A 169 -11.12 7.55 -8.01
N ALA A 170 -12.19 6.76 -7.80
CA ALA A 170 -13.54 7.11 -8.22
C ALA A 170 -14.05 8.38 -7.51
N GLN A 171 -13.74 8.58 -6.22
CA GLN A 171 -14.06 9.83 -5.51
C GLN A 171 -13.31 11.04 -6.05
N ILE A 172 -12.08 10.85 -6.54
CA ILE A 172 -11.25 11.92 -7.10
C ILE A 172 -11.75 12.35 -8.48
N TYR A 173 -12.02 11.41 -9.38
CA TYR A 173 -12.37 11.67 -10.79
C TYR A 173 -13.73 11.11 -11.21
N GLY A 174 -14.43 10.37 -10.36
CA GLY A 174 -15.78 9.91 -10.63
C GLY A 174 -16.75 11.09 -10.78
N ARG A 175 -17.59 11.01 -11.79
CA ARG A 175 -18.69 11.96 -12.03
C ARG A 175 -19.91 11.56 -11.24
#